data_81eb9ad7afb736d69663e18a096253c1
#
_entry.id   81eb9ad7afb736d69663e18a096253c1
#
_cell.length_a   1.000
_cell.length_b   1.000
_cell.length_c   1.000
_cell.angle_alpha   90.00
_cell.angle_beta   90.00
_cell.angle_gamma   90.00
#
_symmetry.space_group_name_H-M   'P 1'
#
loop_
_entity.id
_entity.type
_entity.pdbx_description
1 polymer ?
#
loop_
_entity_poly.entity_id
_entity_poly.type
_entity_poly.pdbx_seq_one_letter_code
_entity_poly.pdbx_strand_id
1 'polypeptide(L)'
;LLTGQNINLNNDFNNQLIRYSVLKNEINTDLSFNVRPLDLHSFSEILGNQYKTILSNSSKTIQIKTLGIDYFIEYNSHHPYNRNNGTMIPNRGYQHIFSTGFFLMLGPLEVRLKPEHHYSENKDFSGFWDGHYPEIWEKRYRLWNGIDMPERFGEKRHNTLNNGQSKISLNWKNFSI
;
A
#
# COMPACT_ATOMS: atom_id res chain seq x y z
N LEU A 1 24.80 -5.17 6.07
CA LEU A 1 23.99 -3.97 6.28
C LEU A 1 22.59 -4.24 5.73
N LEU A 2 21.66 -4.52 6.62
CA LEU A 2 20.24 -4.60 6.27
C LEU A 2 19.74 -3.18 6.04
N THR A 3 19.87 -2.69 4.82
CA THR A 3 19.26 -1.43 4.41
C THR A 3 17.75 -1.64 4.27
N GLY A 4 16.98 -0.77 4.89
CA GLY A 4 15.53 -0.86 4.96
C GLY A 4 14.85 -0.90 3.61
N GLN A 5 13.84 -1.64 3.54
CA GLN A 5 13.12 -2.19 2.42
C GLN A 5 12.12 -1.20 1.81
N ASN A 6 11.99 -1.19 0.49
CA ASN A 6 11.39 -0.07 -0.20
C ASN A 6 10.41 -0.42 -1.35
N ILE A 7 9.93 -1.66 -1.43
CA ILE A 7 8.94 -2.02 -2.46
C ILE A 7 7.53 -1.72 -1.95
N ASN A 8 6.74 -1.04 -2.76
CA ASN A 8 5.36 -0.73 -2.48
C ASN A 8 4.52 -1.99 -2.30
N LEU A 9 3.67 -2.01 -1.27
CA LEU A 9 2.77 -3.13 -0.98
C LEU A 9 1.80 -3.43 -2.14
N ASN A 10 1.42 -2.42 -2.92
CA ASN A 10 0.39 -2.52 -3.95
C ASN A 10 0.95 -2.72 -5.38
N ASN A 11 2.24 -2.99 -5.54
CA ASN A 11 2.79 -3.24 -6.86
C ASN A 11 2.88 -4.75 -7.13
N ASP A 12 1.76 -5.34 -7.53
CA ASP A 12 1.66 -6.77 -7.84
C ASP A 12 2.63 -7.21 -8.95
N PHE A 13 2.87 -6.35 -9.94
CA PHE A 13 3.81 -6.63 -11.01
C PHE A 13 5.23 -6.82 -10.48
N ASN A 14 5.72 -5.90 -9.65
CA ASN A 14 7.05 -6.02 -9.05
C ASN A 14 7.16 -7.24 -8.14
N ASN A 15 6.12 -7.54 -7.38
CA ASN A 15 6.07 -8.73 -6.53
C ASN A 15 6.14 -10.02 -7.35
N GLN A 16 5.41 -10.09 -8.46
CA GLN A 16 5.43 -11.25 -9.36
C GLN A 16 6.78 -11.38 -10.04
N LEU A 17 7.37 -10.28 -10.51
CA LEU A 17 8.69 -10.26 -11.14
C LEU A 17 9.78 -10.78 -10.19
N ILE A 18 9.80 -10.31 -8.94
CA ILE A 18 10.75 -10.77 -7.93
C ILE A 18 10.55 -12.26 -7.63
N ARG A 19 9.30 -12.70 -7.42
CA ARG A 19 9.01 -14.13 -7.20
C ARG A 19 9.47 -15.00 -8.35
N TYR A 20 9.25 -14.55 -9.58
CA TYR A 20 9.70 -15.24 -10.77
C TYR A 20 11.21 -15.35 -10.84
N SER A 21 11.95 -14.29 -10.54
CA SER A 21 13.41 -14.27 -10.53
C SER A 21 14.01 -15.16 -9.42
N VAL A 22 13.35 -15.24 -8.25
CA VAL A 22 13.71 -16.17 -7.19
C VAL A 22 13.48 -17.61 -7.63
N LEU A 23 12.37 -17.92 -8.26
CA LEU A 23 12.06 -19.27 -8.78
C LEU A 23 13.04 -19.71 -9.86
N LYS A 24 13.58 -18.78 -10.63
CA LYS A 24 14.60 -19.05 -11.64
C LYS A 24 16.03 -19.15 -11.08
N ASN A 25 16.21 -18.98 -9.78
CA ASN A 25 17.53 -18.87 -9.13
C ASN A 25 18.40 -17.73 -9.68
N GLU A 26 17.81 -16.71 -10.26
CA GLU A 26 18.50 -15.49 -10.68
C GLU A 26 18.91 -14.63 -9.48
N ILE A 27 18.25 -14.83 -8.36
CA ILE A 27 18.53 -14.17 -7.08
C ILE A 27 18.65 -15.26 -6.00
N ASN A 28 19.77 -15.28 -5.34
CA ASN A 28 19.96 -16.11 -4.16
C ASN A 28 19.55 -15.26 -2.92
N THR A 29 18.33 -15.44 -2.42
CA THR A 29 17.86 -14.71 -1.26
C THR A 29 17.12 -15.62 -0.30
N ASP A 30 17.49 -15.52 0.98
CA ASP A 30 16.72 -16.08 2.10
C ASP A 30 15.56 -15.14 2.53
N LEU A 31 15.04 -14.34 1.60
CA LEU A 31 14.04 -13.32 1.88
C LEU A 31 12.65 -13.91 2.06
N SER A 32 12.03 -13.57 3.18
CA SER A 32 10.60 -13.83 3.40
C SER A 32 9.76 -12.78 2.67
N PHE A 33 8.88 -13.23 1.76
CA PHE A 33 7.90 -12.35 1.12
C PHE A 33 6.77 -11.89 2.06
N ASN A 34 6.71 -12.46 3.27
CA ASN A 34 5.72 -12.09 4.28
C ASN A 34 6.17 -10.90 5.13
N VAL A 35 7.46 -10.61 5.13
CA VAL A 35 8.00 -9.46 5.87
C VAL A 35 8.15 -8.30 4.92
N ARG A 36 7.38 -7.25 5.16
CA ARG A 36 7.37 -6.03 4.34
C ARG A 36 7.82 -4.82 5.16
N PRO A 37 8.44 -3.87 4.49
CA PRO A 37 8.80 -3.69 3.08
C PRO A 37 10.05 -4.50 2.66
N LEU A 38 10.14 -4.94 1.37
CA LEU A 38 11.31 -5.65 0.82
C LEU A 38 12.44 -4.68 0.45
N ASP A 39 13.70 -5.08 0.63
CA ASP A 39 14.86 -4.24 0.30
C ASP A 39 15.06 -4.10 -1.21
N LEU A 40 14.96 -2.87 -1.70
CA LEU A 40 15.17 -2.55 -3.12
C LEU A 40 16.60 -2.70 -3.58
N HIS A 41 17.57 -2.57 -2.67
CA HIS A 41 18.97 -2.66 -3.08
C HIS A 41 19.30 -4.04 -3.61
N SER A 42 18.72 -5.08 -2.98
CA SER A 42 18.88 -6.48 -3.40
C SER A 42 18.20 -6.79 -4.73
N PHE A 43 17.27 -5.95 -5.18
CA PHE A 43 16.48 -6.14 -6.40
C PHE A 43 16.66 -5.05 -7.45
N SER A 44 17.64 -4.15 -7.24
CA SER A 44 17.87 -3.01 -8.15
C SER A 44 18.23 -3.43 -9.58
N GLU A 45 18.85 -4.59 -9.75
CA GLU A 45 19.18 -5.12 -11.07
C GLU A 45 17.95 -5.60 -11.84
N ILE A 46 16.92 -6.07 -11.13
CA ILE A 46 15.70 -6.62 -11.74
C ILE A 46 14.66 -5.52 -11.92
N LEU A 47 14.48 -4.68 -10.91
CA LEU A 47 13.47 -3.64 -10.91
C LEU A 47 13.92 -2.35 -11.62
N GLY A 48 15.22 -2.27 -11.97
CA GLY A 48 15.81 -1.07 -12.53
C GLY A 48 15.82 0.10 -11.54
N ASN A 49 16.25 1.25 -11.98
CA ASN A 49 16.26 2.49 -11.19
C ASN A 49 14.86 3.12 -11.15
N GLN A 50 13.95 2.55 -10.36
CA GLN A 50 12.60 3.12 -10.17
C GLN A 50 12.60 4.46 -9.42
N TYR A 51 13.71 4.82 -8.78
CA TYR A 51 13.82 6.04 -7.99
C TYR A 51 14.90 6.95 -8.53
N LYS A 52 14.50 8.17 -8.85
CA LYS A 52 15.44 9.20 -9.29
C LYS A 52 16.20 9.76 -8.09
N THR A 53 17.52 9.64 -8.10
CA THR A 53 18.39 10.34 -7.15
C THR A 53 18.41 11.81 -7.50
N ILE A 54 18.01 12.66 -6.54
CA ILE A 54 18.05 14.13 -6.69
C ILE A 54 19.43 14.64 -6.27
N LEU A 55 19.93 14.10 -5.15
CA LEU A 55 21.20 14.52 -4.54
C LEU A 55 21.89 13.33 -3.91
N SER A 56 23.21 13.24 -4.12
CA SER A 56 24.06 12.27 -3.43
C SER A 56 25.46 12.86 -3.28
N ASN A 57 26.06 12.72 -2.10
CA ASN A 57 27.48 13.05 -1.92
C ASN A 57 28.37 11.89 -2.38
N SER A 58 29.68 12.16 -2.58
CA SER A 58 30.66 11.18 -3.07
C SER A 58 30.78 9.93 -2.18
N SER A 59 30.61 10.06 -0.88
CA SER A 59 30.63 8.96 0.10
C SER A 59 29.29 8.22 0.23
N LYS A 60 28.23 8.68 -0.48
CA LYS A 60 26.87 8.15 -0.39
C LYS A 60 26.27 8.13 1.03
N THR A 61 26.81 8.95 1.93
CA THR A 61 26.30 9.10 3.31
C THR A 61 25.10 10.05 3.38
N ILE A 62 24.96 10.92 2.38
CA ILE A 62 23.80 11.80 2.21
C ILE A 62 23.18 11.48 0.85
N GLN A 63 21.94 11.09 0.85
CA GLN A 63 21.19 10.80 -0.40
C GLN A 63 19.76 11.29 -0.27
N ILE A 64 19.25 11.89 -1.34
CA ILE A 64 17.84 12.24 -1.50
C ILE A 64 17.36 11.59 -2.79
N LYS A 65 16.32 10.79 -2.69
CA LYS A 65 15.69 10.12 -3.83
C LYS A 65 14.19 10.42 -3.87
N THR A 66 13.61 10.60 -5.04
CA THR A 66 12.16 10.60 -5.20
C THR A 66 11.63 9.19 -5.11
N LEU A 67 10.52 9.02 -4.43
CA LEU A 67 9.70 7.81 -4.52
C LEU A 67 8.67 8.02 -5.63
N GLY A 68 8.46 7.00 -6.44
CA GLY A 68 7.53 7.07 -7.56
C GLY A 68 6.12 7.51 -7.15
N ILE A 69 5.33 7.90 -8.13
CA ILE A 69 3.92 8.20 -7.96
C ILE A 69 3.14 6.89 -8.11
N ASP A 70 2.35 6.56 -7.11
CA ASP A 70 1.37 5.50 -7.19
C ASP A 70 -0.02 6.14 -7.25
N TYR A 71 -0.77 5.77 -8.27
CA TYR A 71 -2.14 6.20 -8.43
C TYR A 71 -3.01 5.02 -8.78
N PHE A 72 -3.94 4.72 -7.91
CA PHE A 72 -4.91 3.66 -8.10
C PHE A 72 -6.31 4.25 -8.11
N ILE A 73 -7.12 3.86 -9.08
CA ILE A 73 -8.48 4.34 -9.29
C ILE A 73 -9.41 3.16 -9.44
N GLU A 74 -10.56 3.23 -8.82
CA GLU A 74 -11.63 2.25 -8.93
C GLU A 74 -12.96 2.95 -9.12
N TYR A 75 -13.82 2.39 -9.97
CA TYR A 75 -15.20 2.81 -10.10
C TYR A 75 -16.12 1.62 -9.94
N ASN A 76 -17.06 1.74 -9.00
CA ASN A 76 -18.08 0.74 -8.73
C ASN A 76 -19.47 1.33 -8.97
N SER A 77 -20.20 0.78 -9.94
CA SER A 77 -21.52 1.28 -10.31
C SER A 77 -22.66 0.73 -9.45
N HIS A 78 -22.41 -0.31 -8.67
CA HIS A 78 -23.49 -1.09 -8.04
C HIS A 78 -23.36 -1.14 -6.52
N HIS A 79 -23.28 -2.32 -5.88
CA HIS A 79 -23.17 -2.38 -4.42
C HIS A 79 -21.78 -1.97 -3.93
N PRO A 80 -21.66 -1.47 -2.69
CA PRO A 80 -20.37 -1.34 -2.05
C PRO A 80 -19.60 -2.65 -2.06
N TYR A 81 -18.34 -2.60 -2.48
CA TYR A 81 -17.47 -3.75 -2.56
C TYR A 81 -16.03 -3.34 -2.26
N ASN A 82 -15.28 -4.20 -1.60
CA ASN A 82 -13.86 -3.99 -1.33
C ASN A 82 -13.08 -5.27 -1.64
N ARG A 83 -11.97 -5.12 -2.37
CA ARG A 83 -11.03 -6.20 -2.69
C ARG A 83 -9.85 -6.29 -1.71
N ASN A 84 -9.93 -5.65 -0.54
CA ASN A 84 -8.82 -5.49 0.39
C ASN A 84 -7.59 -4.78 -0.22
N ASN A 85 -7.84 -3.78 -1.04
CA ASN A 85 -6.83 -2.96 -1.70
C ASN A 85 -6.33 -1.85 -0.78
N GLY A 86 -5.57 -2.20 0.27
CA GLY A 86 -4.98 -1.22 1.18
C GLY A 86 -6.03 -0.43 1.96
N THR A 87 -5.98 0.90 1.84
CA THR A 87 -6.88 1.83 2.57
C THR A 87 -8.24 2.04 1.88
N MET A 88 -8.51 1.35 0.77
CA MET A 88 -9.79 1.45 0.09
C MET A 88 -10.93 0.92 0.95
N ILE A 89 -12.09 1.55 0.83
CA ILE A 89 -13.31 1.19 1.57
C ILE A 89 -14.33 0.52 0.65
N PRO A 90 -15.29 -0.24 1.18
CA PRO A 90 -16.46 -0.63 0.42
C PRO A 90 -17.18 0.62 -0.06
N ASN A 91 -17.21 0.84 -1.37
CA ASN A 91 -17.66 2.07 -1.98
C ASN A 91 -18.54 1.81 -3.20
N ARG A 92 -19.56 2.66 -3.38
CA ARG A 92 -20.23 2.86 -4.66
C ARG A 92 -19.83 4.21 -5.22
N GLY A 93 -19.52 4.24 -6.50
CA GLY A 93 -19.00 5.40 -7.20
C GLY A 93 -17.49 5.33 -7.37
N TYR A 94 -16.89 6.46 -7.54
CA TYR A 94 -15.47 6.64 -7.76
C TYR A 94 -14.69 6.63 -6.45
N GLN A 95 -13.53 5.99 -6.44
CA GLN A 95 -12.53 6.14 -5.39
C GLN A 95 -11.12 6.04 -5.95
N HIS A 96 -10.18 6.68 -5.28
CA HIS A 96 -8.77 6.60 -5.64
C HIS A 96 -7.85 6.67 -4.43
N ILE A 97 -6.67 6.09 -4.60
CA ILE A 97 -5.51 6.30 -3.74
C ILE A 97 -4.44 6.98 -4.57
N PHE A 98 -3.88 8.05 -4.03
CA PHE A 98 -2.72 8.74 -4.57
C PHE A 98 -1.60 8.74 -3.53
N SER A 99 -0.41 8.33 -3.93
CA SER A 99 0.76 8.29 -3.06
C SER A 99 2.00 8.73 -3.80
N THR A 100 2.79 9.57 -3.16
CA THR A 100 4.12 9.99 -3.63
C THR A 100 4.97 10.41 -2.45
N GLY A 101 6.27 10.55 -2.66
CA GLY A 101 7.14 10.95 -1.57
C GLY A 101 8.61 10.99 -1.90
N PHE A 102 9.41 10.97 -0.85
CA PHE A 102 10.86 10.98 -0.96
C PHE A 102 11.53 10.07 0.09
N PHE A 103 12.74 9.68 -0.22
CA PHE A 103 13.66 8.98 0.66
C PHE A 103 14.85 9.88 0.94
N LEU A 104 15.19 10.03 2.21
CA LEU A 104 16.33 10.78 2.70
C LEU A 104 17.21 9.86 3.53
N MET A 105 18.50 9.82 3.24
CA MET A 105 19.52 9.17 4.04
C MET A 105 20.52 10.21 4.55
N LEU A 106 20.76 10.17 5.85
CA LEU A 106 21.72 11.03 6.55
C LEU A 106 22.60 10.14 7.45
N GLY A 107 23.67 9.58 6.91
CA GLY A 107 24.49 8.63 7.63
C GLY A 107 23.69 7.40 8.10
N PRO A 108 23.55 7.18 9.41
CA PRO A 108 22.79 6.06 9.94
C PRO A 108 21.25 6.29 9.94
N LEU A 109 20.81 7.53 9.76
CA LEU A 109 19.38 7.89 9.76
C LEU A 109 18.79 7.76 8.36
N GLU A 110 17.72 7.00 8.25
CA GLU A 110 16.91 6.89 7.04
C GLU A 110 15.49 7.38 7.32
N VAL A 111 14.99 8.26 6.47
CA VAL A 111 13.63 8.77 6.49
C VAL A 111 13.00 8.49 5.15
N ARG A 112 11.95 7.69 5.15
CA ARG A 112 11.06 7.51 4.02
C ARG A 112 9.75 8.20 4.33
N LEU A 113 9.37 9.18 3.54
CA LEU A 113 8.08 9.85 3.62
C LEU A 113 7.29 9.52 2.36
N LYS A 114 6.23 8.74 2.50
CA LYS A 114 5.34 8.34 1.40
C LYS A 114 3.90 8.24 1.89
N PRO A 115 3.25 9.39 2.16
CA PRO A 115 1.86 9.43 2.56
C PRO A 115 0.93 8.95 1.44
N GLU A 116 -0.28 8.55 1.82
CA GLU A 116 -1.34 8.11 0.93
C GLU A 116 -2.59 8.96 1.14
N HIS A 117 -3.03 9.62 0.08
CA HIS A 117 -4.30 10.30 0.04
C HIS A 117 -5.36 9.36 -0.53
N HIS A 118 -6.41 9.11 0.24
CA HIS A 118 -7.55 8.32 -0.17
C HIS A 118 -8.81 9.20 -0.27
N TYR A 119 -9.47 9.13 -1.41
CA TYR A 119 -10.76 9.74 -1.64
C TYR A 119 -11.77 8.72 -2.16
N SER A 120 -13.00 8.79 -1.65
CA SER A 120 -14.12 7.96 -2.10
C SER A 120 -15.41 8.77 -2.12
N GLU A 121 -16.15 8.67 -3.21
CA GLU A 121 -17.49 9.31 -3.33
C GLU A 121 -18.48 8.71 -2.34
N ASN A 122 -18.38 7.43 -2.06
CA ASN A 122 -19.22 6.70 -1.13
C ASN A 122 -20.73 7.00 -1.34
N LYS A 123 -21.19 6.84 -2.59
CA LYS A 123 -22.57 7.13 -2.99
C LYS A 123 -23.58 6.20 -2.32
N ASP A 124 -24.79 6.69 -2.17
CA ASP A 124 -25.93 5.87 -1.74
C ASP A 124 -26.19 4.74 -2.72
N PHE A 125 -26.68 3.63 -2.22
CA PHE A 125 -27.08 2.47 -3.00
C PHE A 125 -28.41 1.91 -2.45
N SER A 126 -29.16 1.22 -3.30
CA SER A 126 -30.31 0.45 -2.85
C SER A 126 -29.81 -0.72 -2.00
N GLY A 127 -29.93 -0.56 -0.71
CA GLY A 127 -29.52 -1.58 0.26
C GLY A 127 -30.57 -2.68 0.44
N PHE A 128 -30.52 -3.27 1.60
CA PHE A 128 -31.45 -4.30 2.01
C PHE A 128 -32.83 -3.66 2.29
N TRP A 129 -33.88 -4.28 1.79
CA TRP A 129 -35.23 -3.73 1.91
C TRP A 129 -35.72 -3.71 3.36
N ASP A 130 -36.20 -2.56 3.82
CA ASP A 130 -36.62 -2.34 5.21
C ASP A 130 -37.85 -3.16 5.63
N GLY A 131 -38.67 -3.59 4.66
CA GLY A 131 -39.89 -4.38 4.91
C GLY A 131 -39.68 -5.87 5.23
N HIS A 132 -38.45 -6.31 5.47
CA HIS A 132 -38.21 -7.69 5.89
C HIS A 132 -38.62 -7.95 7.35
N TYR A 133 -38.99 -9.21 7.62
CA TYR A 133 -39.29 -9.67 8.97
C TYR A 133 -38.08 -9.59 9.90
N PRO A 134 -38.28 -9.44 11.23
CA PRO A 134 -37.19 -9.31 12.21
C PRO A 134 -36.16 -10.46 12.13
N GLU A 135 -36.60 -11.69 11.88
CA GLU A 135 -35.72 -12.87 11.81
C GLU A 135 -34.73 -12.77 10.61
N ILE A 136 -35.17 -12.14 9.52
CA ILE A 136 -34.34 -11.93 8.34
C ILE A 136 -33.28 -10.86 8.66
N TRP A 137 -33.68 -9.80 9.36
CA TRP A 137 -32.78 -8.76 9.84
C TRP A 137 -31.75 -9.30 10.82
N GLU A 138 -32.15 -10.18 11.75
CA GLU A 138 -31.21 -10.82 12.69
C GLU A 138 -30.14 -11.65 11.95
N LYS A 139 -30.55 -12.44 10.97
CA LYS A 139 -29.62 -13.21 10.13
C LYS A 139 -28.68 -12.30 9.37
N ARG A 140 -29.17 -11.18 8.81
CA ARG A 140 -28.35 -10.21 8.11
C ARG A 140 -27.32 -9.58 9.03
N TYR A 141 -27.67 -9.15 10.22
CA TYR A 141 -26.75 -8.56 11.18
C TYR A 141 -25.63 -9.51 11.60
N ARG A 142 -25.88 -10.81 11.66
CA ARG A 142 -24.84 -11.81 11.91
C ARG A 142 -23.80 -11.90 10.79
N LEU A 143 -24.19 -11.56 9.55
CA LEU A 143 -23.34 -11.61 8.36
C LEU A 143 -22.84 -10.23 7.93
N TRP A 144 -23.24 -9.20 8.64
CA TRP A 144 -22.89 -7.81 8.29
C TRP A 144 -21.38 -7.64 8.30
N ASN A 145 -20.85 -7.05 7.21
CA ASN A 145 -19.42 -6.95 6.93
C ASN A 145 -18.67 -8.30 6.94
N GLY A 146 -19.41 -9.41 6.80
CA GLY A 146 -18.81 -10.69 6.49
C GLY A 146 -18.24 -10.72 5.06
N ILE A 147 -17.61 -11.85 4.71
CA ILE A 147 -16.83 -12.00 3.46
C ILE A 147 -17.63 -11.61 2.20
N ASP A 148 -18.91 -11.99 2.12
CA ASP A 148 -19.74 -11.79 0.93
C ASP A 148 -20.83 -10.71 1.10
N MET A 149 -20.79 -9.97 2.19
CA MET A 149 -21.79 -8.93 2.51
C MET A 149 -21.15 -7.64 3.00
N PRO A 150 -20.30 -6.99 2.20
CA PRO A 150 -19.75 -5.70 2.58
C PRO A 150 -20.84 -4.64 2.58
N GLU A 151 -20.82 -3.81 3.60
CA GLU A 151 -21.72 -2.66 3.74
C GLU A 151 -21.00 -1.36 3.45
N ARG A 152 -21.77 -0.32 3.16
CA ARG A 152 -21.24 1.02 2.95
C ARG A 152 -20.50 1.52 4.19
N PHE A 153 -19.34 2.12 3.99
CA PHE A 153 -18.54 2.72 5.06
C PHE A 153 -19.09 4.11 5.44
N GLY A 154 -20.02 4.14 6.39
CA GLY A 154 -20.67 5.38 6.79
C GLY A 154 -21.51 6.02 5.67
N GLU A 155 -22.03 7.24 5.92
CA GLU A 155 -22.95 7.91 5.00
C GLU A 155 -22.30 8.99 4.15
N LYS A 156 -21.10 9.42 4.50
CA LYS A 156 -20.43 10.57 3.90
C LYS A 156 -19.32 10.14 2.93
N ARG A 157 -18.94 11.07 2.08
CA ARG A 157 -17.69 10.97 1.31
C ARG A 157 -16.52 10.74 2.26
N HIS A 158 -15.63 9.87 1.87
CA HIS A 158 -14.42 9.58 2.62
C HIS A 158 -13.25 10.31 1.98
N ASN A 159 -12.50 11.07 2.78
CA ASN A 159 -11.34 11.82 2.33
C ASN A 159 -10.34 11.84 3.47
N THR A 160 -9.24 11.09 3.32
CA THR A 160 -8.23 10.93 4.38
C THR A 160 -6.83 11.01 3.81
N LEU A 161 -5.92 11.52 4.64
CA LEU A 161 -4.49 11.47 4.41
C LEU A 161 -3.88 10.56 5.48
N ASN A 162 -3.31 9.47 5.05
CA ASN A 162 -2.69 8.47 5.91
C ASN A 162 -1.16 8.57 5.80
N ASN A 163 -0.47 8.09 6.82
CA ASN A 163 1.01 8.02 6.80
C ASN A 163 1.53 7.10 5.68
N GLY A 164 0.66 6.21 5.15
CA GLY A 164 1.00 5.32 4.06
C GLY A 164 2.21 4.45 4.38
N GLN A 165 3.18 4.46 3.49
CA GLN A 165 4.42 3.70 3.62
C GLN A 165 5.56 4.56 4.19
N SER A 166 5.26 5.53 5.04
CA SER A 166 6.27 6.35 5.70
C SER A 166 6.94 5.57 6.82
N LYS A 167 8.26 5.73 6.92
CA LYS A 167 9.11 5.04 7.90
C LYS A 167 10.29 5.92 8.27
N ILE A 168 10.67 5.88 9.54
CA ILE A 168 11.94 6.39 10.03
C ILE A 168 12.71 5.20 10.60
N SER A 169 13.97 5.05 10.23
CA SER A 169 14.84 4.01 10.76
C SER A 169 16.22 4.53 11.05
N LEU A 170 16.84 3.97 12.09
CA LEU A 170 18.20 4.24 12.49
C LEU A 170 19.02 2.96 12.32
N ASN A 171 20.00 3.01 11.44
CA ASN A 171 20.88 1.89 11.15
C ASN A 171 22.25 2.16 11.80
N TRP A 172 22.53 1.50 12.92
CA TRP A 172 23.81 1.65 13.61
C TRP A 172 24.54 0.31 13.69
N LYS A 173 25.66 0.20 13.00
CA LYS A 173 26.47 -1.04 12.92
C LYS A 173 25.59 -2.23 12.49
N ASN A 174 25.32 -3.16 13.42
CA ASN A 174 24.51 -4.36 13.18
C ASN A 174 23.06 -4.24 13.71
N PHE A 175 22.66 -3.07 14.18
CA PHE A 175 21.32 -2.80 14.71
C PHE A 175 20.55 -1.91 13.75
N SER A 176 19.29 -2.27 13.48
CA SER A 176 18.32 -1.44 12.78
C SER A 176 17.06 -1.36 13.63
N ILE A 177 16.61 -0.15 13.92
CA ILE A 177 15.36 0.16 14.63
C ILE A 177 14.49 1.00 13.70
#